data_7cf8866f6a148f713971ecf5987ec1f4
#
_entry.id   7cf8866f6a148f713971ecf5987ec1f4
#
_cell.length_a   1.000
_cell.length_b   1.000
_cell.length_c   1.000
_cell.angle_alpha   90.00
_cell.angle_beta   90.00
_cell.angle_gamma   90.00
#
_symmetry.space_group_name_H-M   'P 1'
#
loop_
_entity.id
_entity.type
_entity.pdbx_description
1 polymer ?
#
loop_
_entity_poly.entity_id
_entity_poly.type
_entity_poly.pdbx_seq_one_letter_code
_entity_poly.pdbx_strand_id
1 'polypeptide(L)'
;MQTYCPPKGISAISSRSFPDDQSNQTAPPLLADTAAPLRTERHQLIRSLFDEYIEMYAARDDRLTAHFSDNFSGYAGSSDVLVTDRSEWVRITRQDFAQVPKRIDIEMLDLSLQDLAADIVAVTAFFHIHLPSHEDILSRETARLVLIFRLEKSVWKIVHSGISIPYGLAQDDEVYPMTRLEKRNLELEQIIKVRTQELSEANRLLQIQSNTDGLTCISNRRHFDSMLNEEWNRSLRSGSPLAVIMLDIDHFKSFNDHYGHQAGDSCLQKIAQELSRFARRGGELTARYGGEEFVFILPATDKQTAFEVARQIQKMIVSLAIPHARSTPGIVTLSLGVASLQPSAEQLPVELVRLADAALYRAKLAGRNCIRLEDGGAG
;
A
#
# COMPACT_ATOMS: atom_id res chain seq x y z
N MET A 1 14.61 -15.01 21.35
CA MET A 1 14.32 -16.37 21.82
C MET A 1 13.68 -16.26 23.20
N GLN A 2 12.35 -16.21 23.24
CA GLN A 2 11.58 -16.46 24.46
C GLN A 2 10.49 -17.44 24.06
N THR A 3 10.59 -18.61 24.59
CA THR A 3 9.73 -19.75 24.39
C THR A 3 8.38 -19.52 25.08
N TYR A 4 7.34 -19.41 24.27
CA TYR A 4 5.96 -19.40 24.74
C TYR A 4 5.49 -20.83 25.00
N CYS A 5 5.12 -21.11 26.23
CA CYS A 5 4.57 -22.39 26.66
C CYS A 5 3.04 -22.26 26.72
N PRO A 6 2.24 -23.08 26.01
CA PRO A 6 0.79 -23.02 26.09
C PRO A 6 0.28 -23.74 27.38
N PRO A 7 -0.85 -23.27 27.97
CA PRO A 7 -1.45 -23.95 29.10
C PRO A 7 -2.14 -25.25 28.68
N LYS A 8 -1.97 -26.27 29.54
CA LYS A 8 -2.55 -27.60 29.38
C LYS A 8 -4.04 -27.62 29.69
N GLY A 9 -4.79 -28.28 28.80
CA GLY A 9 -5.83 -29.23 29.13
C GLY A 9 -7.12 -28.72 29.80
N ILE A 10 -8.18 -28.56 28.97
CA ILE A 10 -9.55 -28.74 29.44
C ILE A 10 -9.95 -30.14 28.97
N SER A 11 -10.11 -31.04 29.99
CA SER A 11 -10.49 -32.43 29.79
C SER A 11 -11.98 -32.53 29.38
N ALA A 12 -12.24 -33.49 28.51
CA ALA A 12 -13.55 -33.89 28.03
C ALA A 12 -14.56 -34.10 29.20
N ILE A 13 -15.72 -33.45 29.08
CA ILE A 13 -16.86 -33.73 29.96
C ILE A 13 -17.48 -35.04 29.47
N SER A 14 -17.27 -36.06 30.26
CA SER A 14 -17.87 -37.38 30.15
C SER A 14 -19.39 -37.29 30.25
N SER A 15 -20.09 -37.91 29.31
CA SER A 15 -21.52 -38.18 29.32
C SER A 15 -21.89 -38.99 30.57
N ARG A 16 -22.55 -38.36 31.54
CA ARG A 16 -23.22 -39.08 32.63
C ARG A 16 -24.66 -39.36 32.21
N SER A 17 -24.98 -40.63 32.03
CA SER A 17 -26.32 -41.18 32.01
C SER A 17 -27.00 -41.01 33.36
N PHE A 18 -28.17 -40.42 33.39
CA PHE A 18 -29.06 -40.38 34.55
C PHE A 18 -29.82 -41.70 34.65
N PRO A 19 -30.02 -42.26 35.83
CA PRO A 19 -30.85 -43.46 36.01
C PRO A 19 -32.33 -43.11 35.98
N ASP A 20 -33.12 -43.94 35.27
CA ASP A 20 -34.58 -43.95 35.30
C ASP A 20 -35.07 -44.21 36.74
N ASP A 21 -35.71 -43.21 37.33
CA ASP A 21 -36.51 -43.41 38.57
C ASP A 21 -37.99 -43.32 38.20
N GLN A 22 -38.62 -44.52 38.10
CA GLN A 22 -40.07 -44.66 37.99
C GLN A 22 -40.69 -44.51 39.40
N SER A 23 -41.11 -43.30 39.73
CA SER A 23 -42.07 -43.10 40.81
C SER A 23 -43.31 -42.38 40.30
N ASN A 24 -44.35 -43.20 40.20
CA ASN A 24 -45.73 -42.87 39.88
C ASN A 24 -46.30 -41.91 40.92
N GLN A 25 -46.39 -40.60 40.67
CA GLN A 25 -47.17 -39.64 41.40
C GLN A 25 -48.18 -38.97 40.50
N THR A 26 -49.43 -39.23 40.71
CA THR A 26 -50.58 -38.59 40.12
C THR A 26 -50.52 -37.08 40.32
N ALA A 27 -50.38 -36.36 39.21
CA ALA A 27 -50.45 -34.89 39.16
C ALA A 27 -51.88 -34.42 39.47
N PRO A 28 -52.05 -33.34 40.24
CA PRO A 28 -53.39 -32.75 40.42
C PRO A 28 -53.89 -32.16 39.11
N PRO A 29 -55.21 -32.02 38.89
CA PRO A 29 -55.80 -31.53 37.65
C PRO A 29 -55.30 -30.09 37.43
N LEU A 30 -54.80 -29.85 36.23
CA LEU A 30 -54.42 -28.52 35.72
C LEU A 30 -55.66 -27.59 35.82
N LEU A 31 -55.55 -26.59 36.72
CA LEU A 31 -56.41 -25.44 36.73
C LEU A 31 -56.38 -24.84 35.29
N ALA A 32 -57.51 -24.72 34.64
CA ALA A 32 -57.64 -24.11 33.34
C ALA A 32 -56.97 -22.74 33.40
N ASP A 33 -55.97 -22.54 32.52
CA ASP A 33 -55.17 -21.31 32.44
C ASP A 33 -56.03 -20.15 31.96
N THR A 34 -56.67 -19.43 32.90
CA THR A 34 -57.44 -18.20 32.65
C THR A 34 -56.55 -17.05 32.16
N ALA A 35 -55.22 -17.23 32.17
CA ALA A 35 -54.23 -16.26 31.68
C ALA A 35 -53.98 -16.38 30.17
N ALA A 36 -54.35 -17.49 29.50
CA ALA A 36 -54.06 -17.72 28.10
C ALA A 36 -54.69 -16.67 27.15
N PRO A 37 -55.97 -16.26 27.32
CA PRO A 37 -56.57 -15.23 26.45
C PRO A 37 -55.88 -13.86 26.63
N LEU A 38 -55.58 -13.44 27.88
CA LEU A 38 -54.87 -12.19 28.16
C LEU A 38 -53.45 -12.18 27.61
N ARG A 39 -52.79 -13.33 27.57
CA ARG A 39 -51.47 -13.49 26.96
C ARG A 39 -51.55 -13.31 25.44
N THR A 40 -52.53 -13.89 24.82
CA THR A 40 -52.75 -13.79 23.35
C THR A 40 -53.04 -12.34 22.93
N GLU A 41 -53.89 -11.61 23.63
CA GLU A 41 -54.21 -10.20 23.37
C GLU A 41 -52.97 -9.32 23.58
N ARG A 42 -52.18 -9.56 24.61
CA ARG A 42 -50.92 -8.84 24.85
C ARG A 42 -49.92 -9.07 23.72
N HIS A 43 -49.71 -10.32 23.27
CA HIS A 43 -48.81 -10.64 22.18
C HIS A 43 -49.26 -9.98 20.86
N GLN A 44 -50.57 -9.94 20.59
CA GLN A 44 -51.10 -9.25 19.44
C GLN A 44 -50.84 -7.74 19.48
N LEU A 45 -51.01 -7.13 20.66
CA LEU A 45 -50.73 -5.70 20.84
C LEU A 45 -49.21 -5.40 20.66
N ILE A 46 -48.34 -6.19 21.30
CA ILE A 46 -46.89 -6.00 21.16
C ILE A 46 -46.42 -6.24 19.75
N ARG A 47 -47.04 -7.24 19.04
CA ARG A 47 -46.74 -7.45 17.62
C ARG A 47 -47.11 -6.22 16.78
N SER A 48 -48.26 -5.63 17.02
CA SER A 48 -48.69 -4.41 16.34
C SER A 48 -47.78 -3.23 16.57
N LEU A 49 -47.33 -3.05 17.83
CA LEU A 49 -46.34 -2.00 18.20
C LEU A 49 -44.96 -2.22 17.57
N PHE A 50 -44.55 -3.48 17.45
CA PHE A 50 -43.32 -3.83 16.75
C PHE A 50 -43.45 -3.58 15.23
N ASP A 51 -44.52 -3.96 14.60
CA ASP A 51 -44.78 -3.71 13.16
C ASP A 51 -44.79 -2.21 12.87
N GLU A 52 -45.43 -1.40 13.74
CA GLU A 52 -45.39 0.07 13.68
C GLU A 52 -43.94 0.64 13.82
N TYR A 53 -43.19 0.10 14.77
CA TYR A 53 -41.79 0.48 14.96
C TYR A 53 -40.95 0.21 13.71
N ILE A 54 -41.06 -0.98 13.11
CA ILE A 54 -40.33 -1.38 11.89
C ILE A 54 -40.72 -0.48 10.72
N GLU A 55 -42.01 -0.18 10.56
CA GLU A 55 -42.49 0.71 9.50
C GLU A 55 -41.97 2.15 9.64
N MET A 56 -41.98 2.71 10.88
CA MET A 56 -41.41 4.03 11.14
C MET A 56 -39.89 4.02 10.91
N TYR A 57 -39.18 2.96 11.29
CA TYR A 57 -37.75 2.81 11.05
C TYR A 57 -37.47 2.74 9.55
N ALA A 58 -38.20 1.94 8.80
CA ALA A 58 -38.06 1.84 7.33
C ALA A 58 -38.34 3.18 6.63
N ALA A 59 -39.37 3.89 7.08
CA ALA A 59 -39.77 5.21 6.55
C ALA A 59 -38.87 6.37 6.99
N ARG A 60 -37.91 6.12 7.92
CA ARG A 60 -37.06 7.18 8.54
C ARG A 60 -37.88 8.22 9.31
N ASP A 61 -38.96 7.79 9.93
CA ASP A 61 -39.92 8.64 10.64
C ASP A 61 -39.42 8.92 12.09
N ASP A 62 -39.14 10.18 12.41
CA ASP A 62 -38.63 10.59 13.74
C ASP A 62 -39.63 10.30 14.88
N ARG A 63 -40.93 10.09 14.59
CA ARG A 63 -41.96 9.71 15.57
C ARG A 63 -41.60 8.42 16.32
N LEU A 64 -40.81 7.53 15.72
CA LEU A 64 -40.24 6.34 16.33
C LEU A 64 -39.55 6.67 17.67
N THR A 65 -38.90 7.81 17.79
CA THR A 65 -38.17 8.20 19.02
C THR A 65 -39.09 8.43 20.23
N ALA A 66 -40.40 8.62 20.02
CA ALA A 66 -41.37 8.75 21.11
C ALA A 66 -41.70 7.44 21.80
N HIS A 67 -41.37 6.29 21.21
CA HIS A 67 -41.61 4.96 21.78
C HIS A 67 -40.57 4.54 22.81
N PHE A 68 -39.41 5.22 22.87
CA PHE A 68 -38.37 4.90 23.85
C PHE A 68 -38.74 5.40 25.26
N SER A 69 -38.47 4.55 26.25
CA SER A 69 -38.60 4.91 27.67
C SER A 69 -37.55 5.92 28.08
N ASP A 70 -37.84 6.71 29.12
CA ASP A 70 -36.81 7.56 29.75
C ASP A 70 -35.72 6.72 30.43
N ASN A 71 -36.04 5.51 30.90
CA ASN A 71 -35.08 4.52 31.41
C ASN A 71 -34.74 3.52 30.29
N PHE A 72 -34.00 3.99 29.32
CA PHE A 72 -33.61 3.25 28.11
C PHE A 72 -32.16 2.76 28.18
N SER A 73 -31.90 1.62 27.60
CA SER A 73 -30.56 1.18 27.23
C SER A 73 -30.53 0.57 25.82
N GLY A 74 -29.41 0.61 25.15
CA GLY A 74 -29.30 0.00 23.83
C GLY A 74 -27.89 0.02 23.25
N TYR A 75 -27.70 -0.75 22.18
CA TYR A 75 -26.50 -0.75 21.36
C TYR A 75 -26.87 -0.87 19.88
N ALA A 76 -26.08 -0.20 19.03
CA ALA A 76 -26.24 -0.25 17.57
C ALA A 76 -25.18 -1.18 16.97
N GLY A 77 -25.50 -1.81 15.84
CA GLY A 77 -24.80 -2.92 15.21
C GLY A 77 -23.32 -2.75 14.89
N SER A 78 -22.83 -1.51 14.83
CA SER A 78 -21.44 -1.18 14.56
C SER A 78 -20.74 -0.48 15.72
N SER A 79 -21.41 -0.34 16.87
CA SER A 79 -20.89 0.39 18.02
C SER A 79 -20.50 -0.54 19.15
N ASP A 80 -19.29 -0.38 19.70
CA ASP A 80 -18.81 -1.05 20.92
C ASP A 80 -19.32 -0.35 22.19
N VAL A 81 -20.25 0.61 22.05
CA VAL A 81 -20.73 1.44 23.15
C VAL A 81 -22.14 1.04 23.55
N LEU A 82 -22.32 0.72 24.83
CA LEU A 82 -23.65 0.61 25.45
C LEU A 82 -24.17 2.00 25.78
N VAL A 83 -25.26 2.38 25.15
CA VAL A 83 -25.98 3.64 25.41
C VAL A 83 -26.99 3.41 26.53
N THR A 84 -26.95 4.21 27.58
CA THR A 84 -27.87 4.15 28.74
C THR A 84 -28.68 5.45 28.92
N ASP A 85 -28.57 6.36 28.01
CA ASP A 85 -29.30 7.62 27.97
C ASP A 85 -30.22 7.69 26.74
N ARG A 86 -31.50 8.00 26.96
CA ARG A 86 -32.51 8.10 25.90
C ARG A 86 -32.16 9.21 24.89
N SER A 87 -31.65 10.33 25.37
CA SER A 87 -31.37 11.49 24.49
C SER A 87 -30.22 11.14 23.53
N GLU A 88 -29.23 10.42 24.02
CA GLU A 88 -28.12 9.92 23.20
C GLU A 88 -28.60 8.89 22.17
N TRP A 89 -29.51 7.98 22.56
CA TRP A 89 -30.10 7.00 21.61
C TRP A 89 -30.91 7.69 20.51
N VAL A 90 -31.71 8.69 20.87
CA VAL A 90 -32.45 9.50 19.88
C VAL A 90 -31.48 10.20 18.91
N ARG A 91 -30.36 10.71 19.41
CA ARG A 91 -29.33 11.34 18.57
C ARG A 91 -28.73 10.33 17.59
N ILE A 92 -28.40 9.11 18.04
CA ILE A 92 -27.88 8.04 17.19
C ILE A 92 -28.90 7.64 16.13
N THR A 93 -30.16 7.45 16.50
CA THR A 93 -31.24 7.11 15.57
C THR A 93 -31.39 8.18 14.48
N ARG A 94 -31.32 9.47 14.83
CA ARG A 94 -31.37 10.57 13.85
C ARG A 94 -30.15 10.61 12.96
N GLN A 95 -28.98 10.26 13.47
CA GLN A 95 -27.77 10.15 12.65
C GLN A 95 -27.88 9.00 11.64
N ASP A 96 -28.40 7.84 12.05
CA ASP A 96 -28.69 6.73 11.12
C ASP A 96 -29.65 7.16 10.00
N PHE A 97 -30.73 7.85 10.36
CA PHE A 97 -31.69 8.38 9.38
C PHE A 97 -31.06 9.40 8.41
N ALA A 98 -30.14 10.24 8.90
CA ALA A 98 -29.43 11.22 8.08
C ALA A 98 -28.44 10.57 7.11
N GLN A 99 -27.83 9.44 7.47
CA GLN A 99 -26.91 8.71 6.58
C GLN A 99 -27.63 8.09 5.38
N VAL A 100 -28.85 7.58 5.59
CA VAL A 100 -29.69 7.01 4.52
C VAL A 100 -31.08 7.65 4.62
N PRO A 101 -31.29 8.86 4.05
CA PRO A 101 -32.54 9.61 4.25
C PRO A 101 -33.72 9.07 3.45
N LYS A 102 -33.47 8.20 2.49
CA LYS A 102 -34.51 7.53 1.72
C LYS A 102 -35.08 6.35 2.48
N ARG A 103 -36.35 6.02 2.24
CA ARG A 103 -36.97 4.80 2.73
C ARG A 103 -36.11 3.59 2.38
N ILE A 104 -35.97 2.68 3.33
CA ILE A 104 -35.36 1.36 3.15
C ILE A 104 -36.42 0.29 3.13
N ASP A 105 -36.13 -0.86 2.51
CA ASP A 105 -36.98 -2.05 2.61
C ASP A 105 -36.44 -3.00 3.66
N ILE A 106 -37.36 -3.56 4.48
CA ILE A 106 -37.06 -4.54 5.52
C ILE A 106 -37.84 -5.83 5.20
N GLU A 107 -37.07 -6.87 4.86
CA GLU A 107 -37.60 -8.21 4.63
C GLU A 107 -37.53 -9.01 5.93
N MET A 108 -38.69 -9.20 6.59
CA MET A 108 -38.78 -9.96 7.84
C MET A 108 -38.60 -11.46 7.58
N LEU A 109 -37.63 -12.09 8.25
CA LEU A 109 -37.35 -13.52 8.13
C LEU A 109 -38.01 -14.30 9.26
N ASP A 110 -37.82 -13.85 10.50
CA ASP A 110 -38.36 -14.53 11.68
C ASP A 110 -38.66 -13.54 12.80
N LEU A 111 -39.62 -13.85 13.65
CA LEU A 111 -40.06 -13.03 14.76
C LEU A 111 -40.51 -13.90 15.94
N SER A 112 -39.95 -13.69 17.10
CA SER A 112 -40.31 -14.35 18.34
C SER A 112 -40.69 -13.34 19.42
N LEU A 113 -41.76 -13.63 20.16
CA LEU A 113 -42.20 -12.88 21.34
C LEU A 113 -42.09 -13.76 22.57
N GLN A 114 -41.44 -13.22 23.60
CA GLN A 114 -41.24 -13.92 24.86
C GLN A 114 -41.71 -13.03 26.03
N ASP A 115 -42.66 -13.53 26.84
CA ASP A 115 -43.01 -12.88 28.10
C ASP A 115 -41.88 -13.07 29.12
N LEU A 116 -41.31 -11.99 29.61
CA LEU A 116 -40.32 -12.00 30.69
C LEU A 116 -41.01 -11.73 32.03
N ALA A 117 -42.08 -10.93 32.05
CA ALA A 117 -42.96 -10.66 33.18
C ALA A 117 -44.36 -10.26 32.68
N ALA A 118 -45.30 -10.01 33.61
CA ALA A 118 -46.65 -9.59 33.24
C ALA A 118 -46.67 -8.24 32.47
N ASP A 119 -45.68 -7.41 32.72
CA ASP A 119 -45.49 -6.05 32.18
C ASP A 119 -44.26 -5.91 31.30
N ILE A 120 -43.55 -7.02 30.96
CA ILE A 120 -42.33 -7.01 30.16
C ILE A 120 -42.39 -8.11 29.12
N VAL A 121 -42.20 -7.72 27.84
CA VAL A 121 -42.13 -8.63 26.68
C VAL A 121 -40.87 -8.35 25.89
N ALA A 122 -40.09 -9.39 25.61
CA ALA A 122 -38.99 -9.33 24.66
C ALA A 122 -39.45 -9.72 23.25
N VAL A 123 -39.03 -8.99 22.27
CA VAL A 123 -39.22 -9.27 20.83
C VAL A 123 -37.87 -9.47 20.21
N THR A 124 -37.66 -10.62 19.57
CA THR A 124 -36.46 -10.92 18.81
C THR A 124 -36.86 -11.09 17.34
N ALA A 125 -36.22 -10.34 16.46
CA ALA A 125 -36.51 -10.34 15.03
C ALA A 125 -35.23 -10.56 14.21
N PHE A 126 -35.37 -11.31 13.12
CA PHE A 126 -34.35 -11.51 12.10
C PHE A 126 -34.89 -10.98 10.75
N PHE A 127 -34.10 -10.15 10.07
CA PHE A 127 -34.53 -9.54 8.82
C PHE A 127 -33.35 -9.13 7.95
N HIS A 128 -33.60 -8.96 6.64
CA HIS A 128 -32.67 -8.32 5.74
C HIS A 128 -33.00 -6.83 5.58
N ILE A 129 -31.96 -6.01 5.38
CA ILE A 129 -32.10 -4.58 5.13
C ILE A 129 -31.69 -4.31 3.69
N HIS A 130 -32.60 -3.83 2.87
CA HIS A 130 -32.33 -3.44 1.49
C HIS A 130 -32.22 -1.93 1.38
N LEU A 131 -31.01 -1.44 1.03
CA LEU A 131 -30.73 -0.02 0.85
C LEU A 131 -31.08 0.44 -0.58
N PRO A 132 -31.48 1.69 -0.79
CA PRO A 132 -31.81 2.22 -2.11
C PRO A 132 -30.62 2.45 -3.05
N SER A 133 -29.40 2.05 -2.68
CA SER A 133 -28.18 2.14 -3.49
C SER A 133 -27.77 0.78 -4.03
N HIS A 134 -27.15 0.74 -5.24
CA HIS A 134 -26.85 -0.50 -5.97
C HIS A 134 -25.69 -1.35 -5.41
N GLU A 135 -24.99 -0.91 -4.41
CA GLU A 135 -23.94 -1.70 -3.71
C GLU A 135 -24.50 -2.26 -2.40
N ASP A 136 -25.29 -3.30 -2.53
CA ASP A 136 -26.06 -3.85 -1.42
C ASP A 136 -25.29 -4.97 -0.69
N ILE A 137 -24.27 -4.57 0.06
CA ILE A 137 -23.52 -5.48 0.94
C ILE A 137 -24.41 -5.94 2.11
N LEU A 138 -25.34 -5.11 2.56
CA LEU A 138 -26.22 -5.37 3.70
C LEU A 138 -27.39 -6.27 3.37
N SER A 139 -27.85 -6.33 2.12
CA SER A 139 -29.01 -7.16 1.69
C SER A 139 -28.76 -8.66 1.82
N ARG A 140 -27.50 -9.07 1.93
CA ARG A 140 -27.11 -10.47 2.11
C ARG A 140 -26.88 -10.87 3.56
N GLU A 141 -26.87 -9.90 4.47
CA GLU A 141 -26.57 -10.13 5.88
C GLU A 141 -27.85 -10.06 6.71
N THR A 142 -28.02 -11.05 7.58
CA THR A 142 -29.18 -11.11 8.45
C THR A 142 -29.01 -10.20 9.66
N ALA A 143 -29.75 -9.09 9.69
CA ALA A 143 -29.81 -8.24 10.88
C ALA A 143 -30.61 -8.95 11.98
N ARG A 144 -30.16 -8.77 13.22
CA ARG A 144 -30.79 -9.29 14.44
C ARG A 144 -31.17 -8.12 15.32
N LEU A 145 -32.44 -8.05 15.70
CA LEU A 145 -32.96 -6.98 16.55
C LEU A 145 -33.61 -7.61 17.80
N VAL A 146 -33.25 -7.11 18.95
CA VAL A 146 -33.94 -7.41 20.20
C VAL A 146 -34.52 -6.11 20.73
N LEU A 147 -35.86 -6.08 20.93
CA LEU A 147 -36.54 -5.00 21.62
C LEU A 147 -37.16 -5.56 22.92
N ILE A 148 -37.00 -4.83 24.01
CA ILE A 148 -37.70 -5.14 25.26
C ILE A 148 -38.76 -4.03 25.47
N PHE A 149 -39.99 -4.45 25.45
CA PHE A 149 -41.14 -3.60 25.76
C PHE A 149 -41.50 -3.74 27.25
N ARG A 150 -41.77 -2.61 27.91
CA ARG A 150 -42.27 -2.56 29.30
C ARG A 150 -43.47 -1.66 29.37
N LEU A 151 -44.48 -2.09 30.15
CA LEU A 151 -45.67 -1.31 30.40
C LEU A 151 -45.37 -0.23 31.47
N GLU A 152 -45.40 1.04 31.06
CA GLU A 152 -45.17 2.19 31.93
C GLU A 152 -46.41 3.08 31.94
N LYS A 153 -47.05 3.26 33.10
CA LYS A 153 -48.24 4.12 33.26
C LYS A 153 -49.31 3.84 32.18
N SER A 154 -49.59 2.54 31.95
CA SER A 154 -50.55 2.05 30.93
C SER A 154 -50.16 2.23 29.49
N VAL A 155 -48.89 2.59 29.19
CA VAL A 155 -48.34 2.70 27.82
C VAL A 155 -47.15 1.76 27.70
N TRP A 156 -47.09 0.99 26.62
CA TRP A 156 -45.92 0.17 26.34
C TRP A 156 -44.81 1.05 25.76
N LYS A 157 -43.62 0.95 26.37
CA LYS A 157 -42.41 1.68 25.96
C LYS A 157 -41.28 0.69 25.69
N ILE A 158 -40.37 1.05 24.76
CA ILE A 158 -39.15 0.30 24.51
C ILE A 158 -38.09 0.73 25.54
N VAL A 159 -37.69 -0.19 26.38
CA VAL A 159 -36.66 0.02 27.44
C VAL A 159 -35.28 -0.48 27.02
N HIS A 160 -35.21 -1.35 26.02
CA HIS A 160 -33.96 -1.83 25.47
C HIS A 160 -34.09 -2.06 23.96
N SER A 161 -33.03 -1.67 23.23
CA SER A 161 -32.89 -1.98 21.80
C SER A 161 -31.47 -2.44 21.49
N GLY A 162 -31.31 -3.66 21.01
CA GLY A 162 -30.03 -4.20 20.55
C GLY A 162 -30.15 -4.63 19.09
N ILE A 163 -29.49 -3.93 18.20
CA ILE A 163 -29.37 -4.36 16.80
C ILE A 163 -27.94 -4.81 16.53
N SER A 164 -27.79 -5.95 15.87
CA SER A 164 -26.50 -6.47 15.38
C SER A 164 -26.63 -6.97 13.96
N ILE A 165 -25.62 -6.70 13.17
CA ILE A 165 -25.51 -7.21 11.80
C ILE A 165 -24.22 -8.04 11.77
N PRO A 166 -24.30 -9.38 11.90
CA PRO A 166 -23.15 -10.24 11.78
C PRO A 166 -22.72 -10.26 10.32
N TYR A 167 -21.61 -9.63 9.99
CA TYR A 167 -21.03 -9.73 8.67
C TYR A 167 -20.65 -11.19 8.41
N GLY A 168 -21.49 -11.94 7.71
CA GLY A 168 -21.39 -13.34 7.18
C GLY A 168 -20.07 -14.11 7.33
N LEU A 169 -19.39 -13.98 8.47
CA LEU A 169 -18.07 -14.54 8.72
C LEU A 169 -18.11 -15.90 9.43
N ALA A 170 -19.16 -16.19 10.18
CA ALA A 170 -19.34 -17.48 10.84
C ALA A 170 -20.00 -18.50 9.92
N GLN A 171 -19.51 -19.76 9.90
CA GLN A 171 -20.16 -20.88 9.27
C GLN A 171 -21.22 -21.50 10.20
N ASP A 172 -22.13 -22.31 9.64
CA ASP A 172 -23.04 -23.12 10.45
C ASP A 172 -22.20 -23.93 11.45
N ASP A 173 -22.59 -23.90 12.76
CA ASP A 173 -21.88 -24.49 13.90
C ASP A 173 -20.63 -23.75 14.41
N GLU A 174 -20.23 -22.62 13.82
CA GLU A 174 -19.07 -21.84 14.28
C GLU A 174 -19.52 -20.65 15.15
N VAL A 175 -19.14 -20.64 16.43
CA VAL A 175 -19.44 -19.52 17.35
C VAL A 175 -18.57 -18.30 17.05
N TYR A 176 -17.32 -18.52 16.64
CA TYR A 176 -16.36 -17.49 16.24
C TYR A 176 -15.83 -17.78 14.84
N PRO A 177 -15.86 -16.83 13.90
CA PRO A 177 -15.50 -17.04 12.50
C PRO A 177 -13.98 -17.16 12.25
N MET A 178 -13.30 -17.95 13.07
CA MET A 178 -11.84 -18.07 13.08
C MET A 178 -11.31 -18.67 11.79
N THR A 179 -11.91 -19.76 11.32
CA THR A 179 -11.48 -20.49 10.12
C THR A 179 -11.53 -19.62 8.85
N ARG A 180 -12.61 -18.85 8.71
CA ARG A 180 -12.80 -17.97 7.56
C ARG A 180 -11.89 -16.76 7.60
N LEU A 181 -11.66 -16.19 8.80
CA LEU A 181 -10.74 -15.08 9.00
C LEU A 181 -9.30 -15.51 8.71
N GLU A 182 -8.86 -16.66 9.20
CA GLU A 182 -7.52 -17.21 8.93
C GLU A 182 -7.32 -17.47 7.43
N LYS A 183 -8.30 -18.11 6.77
CA LYS A 183 -8.25 -18.34 5.33
C LYS A 183 -8.18 -17.02 4.55
N ARG A 184 -8.99 -16.03 4.93
CA ARG A 184 -8.99 -14.72 4.26
C ARG A 184 -7.68 -13.97 4.47
N ASN A 185 -7.11 -14.03 5.68
CA ASN A 185 -5.79 -13.45 5.96
C ASN A 185 -4.71 -14.10 5.11
N LEU A 186 -4.70 -15.43 5.01
CA LEU A 186 -3.73 -16.16 4.18
C LEU A 186 -3.87 -15.78 2.69
N GLU A 187 -5.08 -15.67 2.17
CA GLU A 187 -5.35 -15.23 0.80
C GLU A 187 -4.82 -13.80 0.56
N LEU A 188 -5.10 -12.88 1.49
CA LEU A 188 -4.63 -11.50 1.41
C LEU A 188 -3.11 -11.41 1.48
N GLU A 189 -2.45 -12.17 2.37
CA GLU A 189 -0.99 -12.23 2.45
C GLU A 189 -0.37 -12.72 1.14
N GLN A 190 -0.96 -13.74 0.51
CA GLN A 190 -0.51 -14.23 -0.80
C GLN A 190 -0.66 -13.16 -1.89
N ILE A 191 -1.80 -12.47 -1.94
CA ILE A 191 -2.03 -11.38 -2.90
C ILE A 191 -1.04 -10.25 -2.69
N ILE A 192 -0.81 -9.81 -1.44
CA ILE A 192 0.16 -8.77 -1.10
C ILE A 192 1.56 -9.17 -1.56
N LYS A 193 1.97 -10.40 -1.29
CA LYS A 193 3.28 -10.92 -1.70
C LYS A 193 3.47 -10.87 -3.21
N VAL A 194 2.49 -11.35 -3.98
CA VAL A 194 2.54 -11.33 -5.46
C VAL A 194 2.59 -9.91 -5.98
N ARG A 195 1.70 -9.03 -5.50
CA ARG A 195 1.65 -7.62 -5.93
C ARG A 195 2.92 -6.85 -5.59
N THR A 196 3.53 -7.13 -4.43
CA THR A 196 4.80 -6.50 -4.04
C THR A 196 5.94 -6.93 -4.98
N GLN A 197 5.97 -8.20 -5.38
CA GLN A 197 6.95 -8.70 -6.36
C GLN A 197 6.76 -8.07 -7.74
N GLU A 198 5.52 -8.02 -8.25
CA GLU A 198 5.20 -7.39 -9.54
C GLU A 198 5.59 -5.91 -9.55
N LEU A 199 5.26 -5.17 -8.48
CA LEU A 199 5.60 -3.75 -8.33
C LEU A 199 7.12 -3.54 -8.28
N SER A 200 7.85 -4.38 -7.55
CA SER A 200 9.31 -4.32 -7.46
C SER A 200 9.97 -4.53 -8.82
N GLU A 201 9.51 -5.52 -9.60
CA GLU A 201 10.03 -5.78 -10.94
C GLU A 201 9.67 -4.67 -11.93
N ALA A 202 8.44 -4.16 -11.90
CA ALA A 202 8.04 -3.02 -12.71
C ALA A 202 8.89 -1.77 -12.41
N ASN A 203 9.13 -1.46 -11.14
CA ASN A 203 10.01 -0.37 -10.73
C ASN A 203 11.45 -0.59 -11.21
N ARG A 204 11.98 -1.81 -11.11
CA ARG A 204 13.32 -2.15 -11.62
C ARG A 204 13.43 -1.89 -13.13
N LEU A 205 12.44 -2.32 -13.90
CA LEU A 205 12.40 -2.09 -15.35
C LEU A 205 12.29 -0.61 -15.69
N LEU A 206 11.45 0.14 -14.98
CA LEU A 206 11.33 1.60 -15.16
C LEU A 206 12.64 2.31 -14.82
N GLN A 207 13.35 1.90 -13.77
CA GLN A 207 14.66 2.44 -13.43
C GLN A 207 15.71 2.18 -14.54
N ILE A 208 15.75 0.96 -15.06
CA ILE A 208 16.65 0.62 -16.19
C ILE A 208 16.33 1.52 -17.39
N GLN A 209 15.08 1.63 -17.79
CA GLN A 209 14.68 2.50 -18.91
C GLN A 209 14.99 3.96 -18.68
N SER A 210 14.78 4.44 -17.43
CA SER A 210 15.05 5.85 -17.07
C SER A 210 16.53 6.18 -16.99
N ASN A 211 17.40 5.21 -16.68
CA ASN A 211 18.82 5.41 -16.39
C ASN A 211 19.76 5.02 -17.54
N THR A 212 19.23 4.41 -18.60
CA THR A 212 20.03 3.90 -19.72
C THR A 212 19.88 4.81 -20.95
N ASP A 213 20.95 5.01 -21.70
CA ASP A 213 20.92 5.65 -23.03
C ASP A 213 20.42 4.65 -24.07
N GLY A 214 19.37 5.03 -24.80
CA GLY A 214 18.69 4.15 -25.75
C GLY A 214 19.53 3.70 -26.94
N LEU A 215 20.59 4.42 -27.32
CA LEU A 215 21.49 4.06 -28.43
C LEU A 215 22.62 3.15 -27.96
N THR A 216 23.27 3.54 -26.86
CA THR A 216 24.55 2.95 -26.43
C THR A 216 24.39 1.89 -25.33
N CYS A 217 23.21 1.81 -24.72
CA CYS A 217 22.88 0.87 -23.62
C CYS A 217 23.76 0.99 -22.36
N ILE A 218 24.59 2.06 -22.24
CA ILE A 218 25.24 2.45 -20.99
C ILE A 218 24.38 3.45 -20.24
N SER A 219 24.82 3.91 -19.07
CA SER A 219 24.09 4.94 -18.32
C SER A 219 23.90 6.23 -19.13
N ASN A 220 22.77 6.88 -18.93
CA ASN A 220 22.49 8.19 -19.50
C ASN A 220 22.95 9.33 -18.55
N ARG A 221 22.88 10.57 -19.01
CA ARG A 221 23.24 11.76 -18.25
C ARG A 221 22.47 11.86 -16.92
N ARG A 222 21.18 11.54 -16.91
CA ARG A 222 20.36 11.60 -15.68
C ARG A 222 20.88 10.66 -14.61
N HIS A 223 21.24 9.45 -14.98
CA HIS A 223 21.84 8.48 -14.06
C HIS A 223 23.22 8.94 -13.58
N PHE A 224 24.03 9.53 -14.47
CA PHE A 224 25.30 10.13 -14.08
C PHE A 224 25.09 11.23 -13.03
N ASP A 225 24.18 12.17 -13.24
CA ASP A 225 23.93 13.27 -12.30
C ASP A 225 23.48 12.74 -10.92
N SER A 226 22.64 11.70 -10.88
CA SER A 226 22.22 11.05 -9.63
C SER A 226 23.39 10.38 -8.92
N MET A 227 24.15 9.56 -9.63
CA MET A 227 25.29 8.83 -9.07
C MET A 227 26.41 9.77 -8.62
N LEU A 228 26.63 10.85 -9.34
CA LEU A 228 27.62 11.86 -8.93
C LEU A 228 27.27 12.46 -7.57
N ASN A 229 25.99 12.81 -7.35
CA ASN A 229 25.54 13.33 -6.06
C ASN A 229 25.70 12.30 -4.94
N GLU A 230 25.39 11.03 -5.20
CA GLU A 230 25.53 9.94 -4.23
C GLU A 230 27.00 9.72 -3.85
N GLU A 231 27.90 9.63 -4.84
CA GLU A 231 29.33 9.41 -4.62
C GLU A 231 30.01 10.64 -4.02
N TRP A 232 29.56 11.86 -4.36
CA TRP A 232 30.00 13.08 -3.72
C TRP A 232 29.74 13.05 -2.21
N ASN A 233 28.49 12.74 -1.83
CA ASN A 233 28.11 12.64 -0.43
C ASN A 233 28.85 11.50 0.30
N ARG A 234 29.14 10.39 -0.40
CA ARG A 234 29.93 9.29 0.15
C ARG A 234 31.39 9.73 0.39
N SER A 235 32.01 10.37 -0.60
CA SER A 235 33.37 10.87 -0.55
C SER A 235 33.52 11.96 0.52
N LEU A 236 32.55 12.85 0.67
CA LEU A 236 32.52 13.85 1.73
C LEU A 236 32.57 13.22 3.13
N ARG A 237 31.78 12.13 3.34
CA ARG A 237 31.79 11.43 4.65
C ARG A 237 33.05 10.62 4.91
N SER A 238 33.64 10.04 3.87
CA SER A 238 34.86 9.20 4.01
C SER A 238 36.17 9.98 3.94
N GLY A 239 36.13 11.26 3.52
CA GLY A 239 37.32 12.04 3.25
C GLY A 239 38.14 11.54 2.05
N SER A 240 37.52 10.77 1.15
CA SER A 240 38.17 10.19 -0.03
C SER A 240 38.08 11.10 -1.24
N PRO A 241 39.05 11.09 -2.17
CA PRO A 241 38.93 11.84 -3.41
C PRO A 241 37.86 11.24 -4.33
N LEU A 242 37.24 12.07 -5.18
CA LEU A 242 36.33 11.68 -6.23
C LEU A 242 36.85 12.26 -7.54
N ALA A 243 36.94 11.42 -8.58
CA ALA A 243 37.37 11.85 -9.90
C ALA A 243 36.28 11.72 -10.94
N VAL A 244 36.31 12.62 -11.92
CA VAL A 244 35.49 12.59 -13.14
C VAL A 244 36.39 12.69 -14.36
N ILE A 245 36.10 11.88 -15.37
CA ILE A 245 36.75 11.94 -16.68
C ILE A 245 35.67 12.29 -17.71
N MET A 246 35.79 13.43 -18.38
CA MET A 246 34.97 13.80 -19.55
C MET A 246 35.71 13.42 -20.83
N LEU A 247 34.97 12.84 -21.78
CA LEU A 247 35.52 12.38 -23.07
C LEU A 247 34.66 12.86 -24.21
N ASP A 248 35.31 13.12 -25.35
CA ASP A 248 34.63 13.52 -26.60
C ASP A 248 35.33 12.85 -27.80
N ILE A 249 34.55 12.35 -28.73
CA ILE A 249 35.07 11.74 -29.96
C ILE A 249 35.53 12.82 -30.91
N ASP A 250 36.82 12.82 -31.22
CA ASP A 250 37.44 13.83 -32.06
C ASP A 250 36.89 13.83 -33.49
N HIS A 251 36.46 14.99 -33.94
CA HIS A 251 35.95 15.21 -35.31
C HIS A 251 34.71 14.36 -35.65
N PHE A 252 33.87 13.98 -34.67
CA PHE A 252 32.73 13.09 -34.90
C PHE A 252 31.69 13.61 -35.88
N LYS A 253 31.49 14.93 -35.94
CA LYS A 253 30.66 15.53 -36.98
C LYS A 253 31.21 15.24 -38.39
N SER A 254 32.52 15.39 -38.60
CA SER A 254 33.15 15.07 -39.89
C SER A 254 33.11 13.58 -40.22
N PHE A 255 33.10 12.72 -39.18
CA PHE A 255 32.86 11.28 -39.35
C PHE A 255 31.45 11.02 -39.87
N ASN A 256 30.40 11.60 -39.23
CA ASN A 256 29.03 11.48 -39.69
C ASN A 256 28.79 12.04 -41.09
N ASP A 257 29.38 13.19 -41.39
CA ASP A 257 29.26 13.81 -42.72
C ASP A 257 29.90 12.95 -43.83
N HIS A 258 30.88 12.11 -43.48
CA HIS A 258 31.56 11.22 -44.43
C HIS A 258 30.94 9.83 -44.55
N TYR A 259 30.57 9.19 -43.40
CA TYR A 259 30.12 7.81 -43.34
C TYR A 259 28.61 7.64 -43.16
N GLY A 260 27.90 8.74 -42.84
CA GLY A 260 26.47 8.75 -42.53
C GLY A 260 26.19 8.50 -41.05
N HIS A 261 25.00 8.91 -40.59
CA HIS A 261 24.57 8.80 -39.20
C HIS A 261 24.52 7.36 -38.68
N GLN A 262 24.13 6.39 -39.50
CA GLN A 262 24.11 4.96 -39.08
C GLN A 262 25.51 4.43 -38.72
N ALA A 263 26.52 4.85 -39.47
CA ALA A 263 27.92 4.51 -39.16
C ALA A 263 28.38 5.21 -37.88
N GLY A 264 27.94 6.46 -37.64
CA GLY A 264 28.16 7.18 -36.40
C GLY A 264 27.52 6.48 -35.21
N ASP A 265 26.27 6.05 -35.31
CA ASP A 265 25.57 5.30 -34.27
C ASP A 265 26.32 3.99 -33.94
N SER A 266 26.75 3.23 -34.93
CA SER A 266 27.55 2.02 -34.77
C SER A 266 28.89 2.31 -34.09
N CYS A 267 29.53 3.44 -34.41
CA CYS A 267 30.77 3.92 -33.79
C CYS A 267 30.53 4.21 -32.29
N LEU A 268 29.47 4.97 -31.96
CA LEU A 268 29.10 5.27 -30.57
C LEU A 268 28.82 4.01 -29.76
N GLN A 269 28.07 3.04 -30.33
CA GLN A 269 27.78 1.78 -29.68
C GLN A 269 29.05 0.96 -29.36
N LYS A 270 29.97 0.89 -30.35
CA LYS A 270 31.24 0.16 -30.18
C LYS A 270 32.13 0.82 -29.14
N ILE A 271 32.23 2.13 -29.14
CA ILE A 271 32.99 2.88 -28.11
C ILE A 271 32.36 2.69 -26.74
N ALA A 272 31.05 2.86 -26.58
CA ALA A 272 30.33 2.67 -25.32
C ALA A 272 30.54 1.26 -24.74
N GLN A 273 30.48 0.23 -25.57
CA GLN A 273 30.71 -1.15 -25.15
C GLN A 273 32.13 -1.34 -24.57
N GLU A 274 33.14 -0.75 -25.17
CA GLU A 274 34.51 -0.83 -24.66
C GLU A 274 34.69 0.01 -23.40
N LEU A 275 34.11 1.23 -23.35
CA LEU A 275 34.15 2.09 -22.19
C LEU A 275 33.50 1.45 -20.95
N SER A 276 32.39 0.69 -21.14
CA SER A 276 31.69 0.01 -20.03
C SER A 276 32.55 -1.02 -19.30
N ARG A 277 33.62 -1.48 -19.91
CA ARG A 277 34.56 -2.45 -19.31
C ARG A 277 35.51 -1.82 -18.27
N PHE A 278 35.58 -0.51 -18.21
CA PHE A 278 36.42 0.21 -17.25
C PHE A 278 35.69 0.51 -15.94
N ALA A 279 34.36 0.59 -15.93
CA ALA A 279 33.56 0.78 -14.71
C ALA A 279 33.25 -0.59 -14.08
N ARG A 280 34.16 -1.11 -13.23
CA ARG A 280 34.08 -2.47 -12.64
C ARG A 280 33.89 -2.49 -11.14
N ARG A 281 34.20 -1.38 -10.44
CA ARG A 281 34.11 -1.30 -8.98
C ARG A 281 32.78 -0.66 -8.58
N GLY A 282 32.32 -0.98 -7.37
CA GLY A 282 31.09 -0.36 -6.84
C GLY A 282 31.23 1.17 -6.77
N GLY A 283 30.26 1.87 -7.34
CA GLY A 283 30.26 3.34 -7.45
C GLY A 283 30.95 3.90 -8.70
N GLU A 284 31.72 3.09 -9.46
CA GLU A 284 32.22 3.49 -10.76
C GLU A 284 31.06 3.51 -11.79
N LEU A 285 31.02 4.51 -12.63
CA LEU A 285 29.99 4.67 -13.65
C LEU A 285 30.59 5.12 -14.97
N THR A 286 30.09 4.56 -16.07
CA THR A 286 30.29 5.08 -17.42
C THR A 286 28.95 5.52 -17.98
N ALA A 287 28.83 6.75 -18.46
CA ALA A 287 27.60 7.27 -19.03
C ALA A 287 27.86 8.01 -20.34
N ARG A 288 26.83 8.03 -21.20
CA ARG A 288 26.76 8.96 -22.31
C ARG A 288 26.21 10.29 -21.81
N TYR A 289 27.05 11.34 -21.90
CA TYR A 289 26.68 12.66 -21.37
C TYR A 289 25.80 13.44 -22.35
N GLY A 290 26.05 13.30 -23.65
CA GLY A 290 25.22 13.84 -24.76
C GLY A 290 25.94 13.78 -26.09
N GLY A 291 25.26 13.57 -27.20
CA GLY A 291 25.87 13.49 -28.51
C GLY A 291 26.98 12.45 -28.59
N GLU A 292 28.23 12.95 -28.82
CA GLU A 292 29.48 12.17 -28.87
C GLU A 292 30.28 12.20 -27.57
N GLU A 293 29.70 12.75 -26.48
CA GLU A 293 30.39 12.92 -25.20
C GLU A 293 30.06 11.78 -24.25
N PHE A 294 31.07 11.28 -23.54
CA PHE A 294 31.00 10.29 -22.49
C PHE A 294 31.62 10.79 -21.20
N VAL A 295 31.24 10.19 -20.09
CA VAL A 295 31.72 10.57 -18.77
C VAL A 295 31.91 9.36 -17.87
N PHE A 296 32.94 9.43 -16.99
CA PHE A 296 33.18 8.45 -15.92
C PHE A 296 33.10 9.10 -14.56
N ILE A 297 32.59 8.34 -13.59
CA ILE A 297 32.72 8.60 -12.15
C ILE A 297 33.68 7.55 -11.58
N LEU A 298 34.70 7.99 -10.85
CA LEU A 298 35.71 7.14 -10.22
C LEU A 298 35.83 7.50 -8.73
N PRO A 299 35.09 6.80 -7.84
CA PRO A 299 35.17 7.02 -6.38
C PRO A 299 36.54 6.61 -5.82
N ALA A 300 36.92 7.24 -4.69
CA ALA A 300 38.18 7.01 -4.00
C ALA A 300 39.41 7.01 -4.93
N THR A 301 39.39 7.88 -5.95
CA THR A 301 40.40 7.93 -7.01
C THR A 301 41.01 9.32 -7.07
N ASP A 302 42.32 9.40 -6.85
CA ASP A 302 43.10 10.63 -6.95
C ASP A 302 43.34 11.01 -8.44
N LYS A 303 43.88 12.21 -8.63
CA LYS A 303 44.17 12.80 -9.92
C LYS A 303 45.10 11.94 -10.78
N GLN A 304 46.15 11.38 -10.17
CA GLN A 304 47.17 10.60 -10.89
C GLN A 304 46.56 9.25 -11.34
N THR A 305 45.83 8.60 -10.47
CA THR A 305 45.14 7.33 -10.77
C THR A 305 44.08 7.53 -11.85
N ALA A 306 43.30 8.62 -11.77
CA ALA A 306 42.31 8.96 -12.80
C ALA A 306 42.98 9.24 -14.16
N PHE A 307 44.13 9.89 -14.18
CA PHE A 307 44.92 10.10 -15.39
C PHE A 307 45.37 8.78 -16.03
N GLU A 308 45.84 7.82 -15.23
CA GLU A 308 46.22 6.49 -15.73
C GLU A 308 45.02 5.75 -16.33
N VAL A 309 43.85 5.84 -15.71
CA VAL A 309 42.59 5.29 -16.28
C VAL A 309 42.29 5.96 -17.63
N ALA A 310 42.33 7.28 -17.69
CA ALA A 310 42.11 8.03 -18.93
C ALA A 310 43.07 7.61 -20.04
N ARG A 311 44.36 7.38 -19.68
CA ARG A 311 45.40 6.90 -20.61
C ARG A 311 45.12 5.49 -21.12
N GLN A 312 44.61 4.59 -20.27
CA GLN A 312 44.22 3.26 -20.68
C GLN A 312 43.02 3.32 -21.64
N ILE A 313 42.00 4.14 -21.32
CA ILE A 313 40.84 4.37 -22.19
C ILE A 313 41.30 4.89 -23.56
N GLN A 314 42.14 5.92 -23.62
CA GLN A 314 42.66 6.48 -24.88
C GLN A 314 43.37 5.40 -25.72
N LYS A 315 44.28 4.64 -25.13
CA LYS A 315 45.00 3.56 -25.81
C LYS A 315 44.05 2.50 -26.33
N MET A 316 43.05 2.10 -25.55
CA MET A 316 42.06 1.11 -25.94
C MET A 316 41.27 1.60 -27.17
N ILE A 317 40.76 2.86 -27.18
CA ILE A 317 40.02 3.40 -28.33
C ILE A 317 40.89 3.45 -29.58
N VAL A 318 42.14 3.89 -29.47
CA VAL A 318 43.10 3.86 -30.61
C VAL A 318 43.31 2.46 -31.14
N SER A 319 43.37 1.45 -30.24
CA SER A 319 43.53 0.02 -30.62
C SER A 319 42.34 -0.56 -31.36
N LEU A 320 41.14 0.04 -31.28
CA LEU A 320 39.96 -0.37 -32.05
C LEU A 320 40.14 -0.10 -33.56
N ALA A 321 41.10 0.79 -33.91
CA ALA A 321 41.44 1.14 -35.28
C ALA A 321 40.23 1.46 -36.18
N ILE A 322 39.16 2.12 -35.61
CA ILE A 322 37.97 2.48 -36.34
C ILE A 322 38.38 3.52 -37.41
N PRO A 323 38.20 3.24 -38.74
CA PRO A 323 38.63 4.13 -39.77
C PRO A 323 37.94 5.50 -39.70
N HIS A 324 38.69 6.59 -39.85
CA HIS A 324 38.16 7.96 -39.93
C HIS A 324 38.92 8.77 -40.99
N ALA A 325 38.43 8.71 -42.24
CA ALA A 325 39.09 9.30 -43.41
C ALA A 325 39.28 10.84 -43.31
N ARG A 326 38.54 11.51 -42.45
CA ARG A 326 38.58 12.97 -42.25
C ARG A 326 39.39 13.38 -40.99
N SER A 327 40.08 12.45 -40.34
CA SER A 327 40.98 12.75 -39.21
C SER A 327 42.46 12.56 -39.65
N THR A 328 43.37 13.34 -39.08
CA THR A 328 44.80 13.24 -39.40
C THR A 328 45.41 11.86 -39.06
N PRO A 329 45.02 11.20 -37.91
CA PRO A 329 45.48 9.85 -37.60
C PRO A 329 44.87 8.77 -38.50
N GLY A 330 43.84 9.10 -39.31
CA GLY A 330 43.10 8.11 -40.13
C GLY A 330 42.17 7.18 -39.34
N ILE A 331 42.09 7.34 -38.05
CA ILE A 331 41.27 6.55 -37.16
C ILE A 331 40.53 7.45 -36.16
N VAL A 332 39.50 6.90 -35.50
CA VAL A 332 38.78 7.57 -34.42
C VAL A 332 39.70 7.70 -33.20
N THR A 333 39.73 8.91 -32.62
CA THR A 333 40.46 9.23 -31.41
C THR A 333 39.54 9.95 -30.40
N LEU A 334 40.00 10.07 -29.15
CA LEU A 334 39.32 10.79 -28.10
C LEU A 334 40.19 11.92 -27.54
N SER A 335 39.54 13.04 -27.22
CA SER A 335 40.06 14.03 -26.27
C SER A 335 39.48 13.76 -24.90
N LEU A 336 40.28 13.88 -23.84
CA LEU A 336 39.87 13.58 -22.46
C LEU A 336 40.25 14.72 -21.53
N GLY A 337 39.35 15.07 -20.63
CA GLY A 337 39.56 15.97 -19.51
C GLY A 337 39.38 15.24 -18.20
N VAL A 338 40.33 15.34 -17.29
CA VAL A 338 40.35 14.65 -16.00
C VAL A 338 40.34 15.67 -14.87
N ALA A 339 39.45 15.50 -13.92
CA ALA A 339 39.45 16.26 -12.66
C ALA A 339 39.29 15.33 -11.46
N SER A 340 39.90 15.67 -10.35
CA SER A 340 39.76 14.98 -9.09
C SER A 340 39.75 15.99 -7.95
N LEU A 341 38.76 15.90 -7.08
CA LEU A 341 38.61 16.71 -5.89
C LEU A 341 38.45 15.84 -4.65
N GLN A 342 38.92 16.33 -3.52
CA GLN A 342 38.43 15.84 -2.24
C GLN A 342 37.28 16.71 -1.81
N PRO A 343 36.02 16.17 -1.83
CA PRO A 343 34.83 16.96 -1.53
C PRO A 343 34.88 17.65 -0.19
N SER A 344 34.43 18.90 -0.13
CA SER A 344 34.24 19.67 1.11
C SER A 344 32.79 20.17 1.20
N ALA A 345 32.36 20.59 2.37
CA ALA A 345 30.99 21.07 2.61
C ALA A 345 30.67 22.37 1.85
N GLU A 346 31.67 23.11 1.42
CA GLU A 346 31.54 24.39 0.74
C GLU A 346 31.48 24.23 -0.81
N GLN A 347 31.77 23.04 -1.31
CA GLN A 347 31.80 22.74 -2.74
C GLN A 347 30.59 21.96 -3.21
N LEU A 348 30.28 22.08 -4.50
CA LEU A 348 29.19 21.37 -5.14
C LEU A 348 29.70 20.33 -6.14
N PRO A 349 28.99 19.19 -6.33
CA PRO A 349 29.36 18.16 -7.32
C PRO A 349 29.57 18.72 -8.75
N VAL A 350 28.81 19.72 -9.13
CA VAL A 350 28.89 20.36 -10.46
C VAL A 350 30.25 21.01 -10.73
N GLU A 351 30.98 21.41 -9.69
CA GLU A 351 32.34 21.98 -9.86
C GLU A 351 33.33 20.96 -10.39
N LEU A 352 33.22 19.71 -9.94
CA LEU A 352 34.07 18.62 -10.42
C LEU A 352 33.84 18.38 -11.92
N VAL A 353 32.56 18.39 -12.35
CA VAL A 353 32.21 18.26 -13.77
C VAL A 353 32.76 19.44 -14.57
N ARG A 354 32.60 20.68 -14.07
CA ARG A 354 33.10 21.89 -14.72
C ARG A 354 34.61 21.88 -14.90
N LEU A 355 35.35 21.38 -13.91
CA LEU A 355 36.81 21.24 -14.01
C LEU A 355 37.23 20.21 -15.06
N ALA A 356 36.53 19.05 -15.11
CA ALA A 356 36.79 18.03 -16.11
C ALA A 356 36.45 18.53 -17.54
N ASP A 357 35.33 19.26 -17.70
CA ASP A 357 34.94 19.86 -18.97
C ASP A 357 35.96 20.92 -19.44
N ALA A 358 36.39 21.80 -18.55
CA ALA A 358 37.46 22.79 -18.85
C ALA A 358 38.77 22.10 -19.28
N ALA A 359 39.11 20.98 -18.66
CA ALA A 359 40.27 20.19 -19.07
C ALA A 359 40.08 19.53 -20.43
N LEU A 360 38.88 18.99 -20.74
CA LEU A 360 38.50 18.45 -22.04
C LEU A 360 38.60 19.52 -23.12
N TYR A 361 38.08 20.72 -22.86
CA TYR A 361 38.19 21.84 -23.77
C TYR A 361 39.66 22.18 -24.12
N ARG A 362 40.57 22.19 -23.09
CA ARG A 362 42.00 22.38 -23.35
C ARG A 362 42.62 21.25 -24.17
N ALA A 363 42.16 20.02 -24.00
CA ALA A 363 42.60 18.90 -24.83
C ALA A 363 42.21 19.09 -26.29
N LYS A 364 40.98 19.56 -26.56
CA LYS A 364 40.53 19.88 -27.92
C LYS A 364 41.36 21.01 -28.55
N LEU A 365 41.68 22.06 -27.79
CA LEU A 365 42.53 23.19 -28.27
C LEU A 365 43.99 22.78 -28.50
N ALA A 366 44.53 21.85 -27.74
CA ALA A 366 45.91 21.36 -27.84
C ALA A 366 46.16 20.42 -29.04
N GLY A 367 45.20 20.30 -29.96
CA GLY A 367 45.32 19.46 -31.14
C GLY A 367 44.58 18.14 -31.07
N ARG A 368 43.74 17.93 -30.07
CA ARG A 368 42.92 16.71 -29.86
C ARG A 368 43.79 15.47 -29.55
N ASN A 369 43.17 14.28 -29.52
CA ASN A 369 43.83 13.01 -29.24
C ASN A 369 44.77 13.08 -28.06
N CYS A 370 44.43 13.77 -27.01
CA CYS A 370 45.26 13.96 -25.82
C CYS A 370 44.40 14.05 -24.55
N ILE A 371 45.10 13.94 -23.43
CA ILE A 371 44.51 14.03 -22.08
C ILE A 371 44.97 15.31 -21.43
N ARG A 372 44.08 16.05 -20.79
CA ARG A 372 44.41 17.18 -19.93
C ARG A 372 43.85 16.98 -18.55
N LEU A 373 44.65 17.39 -17.55
CA LEU A 373 44.23 17.45 -16.16
C LEU A 373 43.62 18.82 -15.88
N GLU A 374 42.74 18.92 -14.87
CA GLU A 374 42.34 20.21 -14.33
C GLU A 374 43.60 20.99 -13.88
N ASP A 375 43.63 22.30 -14.14
CA ASP A 375 44.62 23.17 -13.53
C ASP A 375 44.35 23.18 -12.05
N GLY A 376 45.38 22.81 -11.24
CA GLY A 376 45.27 22.90 -9.78
C GLY A 376 44.89 24.34 -9.44
N GLY A 377 43.68 24.56 -9.01
CA GLY A 377 43.30 25.85 -8.43
C GLY A 377 44.27 26.07 -7.25
N ALA A 378 45.14 27.07 -7.35
CA ALA A 378 45.75 27.62 -6.21
C ALA A 378 44.62 28.11 -5.30
N GLY A 379 44.40 27.37 -4.18
CA GLY A 379 43.49 27.75 -3.10
C GLY A 379 44.00 28.94 -2.35
#